data_e31bf8b3fb1882d55541d17aa9b89f30
#
_entry.id   e31bf8b3fb1882d55541d17aa9b89f30
#
_cell.length_a   1.000
_cell.length_b   1.000
_cell.length_c   1.000
_cell.angle_alpha   90.00
_cell.angle_beta   90.00
_cell.angle_gamma   90.00
#
_symmetry.space_group_name_H-M   'P 1'
#
loop_
_entity.id
_entity.type
_entity.pdbx_description
1 polymer ?
#
loop_
_entity_poly.entity_id
_entity_poly.type
_entity_poly.pdbx_seq_one_letter_code
_entity_poly.pdbx_strand_id
1 'polypeptide(L)'
;MLFPLEVVRTKAFVSSTLEWLSPNFHNPVYHGFEGMLLLVLPAVAWGRARLSLTDLFLLGGLAHLGLLSLRHVPLFAVAAAPPLAVGLGGFLGRLLEGAWWLPPLAARLRPALPSLGRLAALPGFWLASGAGTIALALALYWGANLGAPGNPLTLDLVEDRYPRAALTFIDEQRLPAPLFNVYVWAGYELWRLYPRYRVFIDGRTHVYGPEVLADFLAVANASPQWAAVLDRWKIQTILAPRPSVLAEVLTAVGGWRRVFAGGGAIVFVRDVAENRALFDRLGERRGAPSAVPPGSRVRTVWAGPGGRP
;
A
#
# COMPACT_ATOMS: atom_id res chain seq x y z
N MET A 1 20.78 0.13 -21.09
CA MET A 1 19.57 0.27 -20.25
C MET A 1 19.31 -1.04 -19.50
N LEU A 2 20.06 -1.31 -18.42
CA LEU A 2 19.89 -2.52 -17.60
C LEU A 2 19.28 -2.22 -16.22
N PHE A 3 18.80 -0.99 -16.04
CA PHE A 3 18.27 -0.47 -14.79
C PHE A 3 17.20 -1.34 -14.11
N PRO A 4 16.19 -1.93 -14.82
CA PRO A 4 15.22 -2.80 -14.17
C PRO A 4 15.83 -4.08 -13.58
N LEU A 5 16.89 -4.60 -14.22
CA LEU A 5 17.59 -5.80 -13.75
C LEU A 5 18.46 -5.50 -12.53
N GLU A 6 19.00 -4.30 -12.44
CA GLU A 6 19.84 -3.86 -11.33
C GLU A 6 19.01 -3.67 -10.05
N VAL A 7 17.80 -3.12 -10.17
CA VAL A 7 16.85 -2.98 -9.06
C VAL A 7 16.45 -4.36 -8.50
N VAL A 8 16.15 -5.32 -9.38
CA VAL A 8 15.77 -6.69 -8.96
C VAL A 8 16.92 -7.44 -8.29
N ARG A 9 18.16 -7.15 -8.68
CA ARG A 9 19.36 -7.78 -8.08
C ARG A 9 19.68 -7.26 -6.69
N THR A 10 19.23 -6.05 -6.33
CA THR A 10 19.55 -5.44 -5.04
C THR A 10 18.55 -5.90 -3.98
N LYS A 11 18.90 -6.96 -3.23
CA LYS A 11 18.05 -7.57 -2.19
C LYS A 11 17.50 -6.54 -1.19
N ALA A 12 18.26 -5.50 -0.86
CA ALA A 12 17.84 -4.45 0.07
C ALA A 12 16.60 -3.69 -0.44
N PHE A 13 16.48 -3.42 -1.75
CA PHE A 13 15.30 -2.77 -2.32
C PHE A 13 14.09 -3.71 -2.33
N VAL A 14 14.31 -4.94 -2.75
CA VAL A 14 13.24 -5.96 -2.83
C VAL A 14 12.65 -6.23 -1.44
N SER A 15 13.48 -6.33 -0.41
CA SER A 15 13.01 -6.62 0.96
C SER A 15 12.41 -5.41 1.71
N SER A 16 12.70 -4.19 1.28
CA SER A 16 12.22 -2.97 1.95
C SER A 16 10.90 -2.42 1.39
N THR A 17 10.45 -2.92 0.25
CA THR A 17 9.25 -2.40 -0.42
C THR A 17 8.17 -3.49 -0.49
N LEU A 18 7.00 -3.26 0.12
CA LEU A 18 5.90 -4.24 0.21
C LEU A 18 5.49 -4.81 -1.15
N GLU A 19 5.53 -4.02 -2.20
CA GLU A 19 5.14 -4.43 -3.56
C GLU A 19 6.01 -5.56 -4.14
N TRP A 20 7.25 -5.70 -3.66
CA TRP A 20 8.18 -6.73 -4.11
C TRP A 20 8.14 -8.00 -3.26
N LEU A 21 7.42 -7.96 -2.14
CA LEU A 21 7.26 -9.12 -1.27
C LEU A 21 6.28 -10.13 -1.85
N SER A 22 6.48 -11.39 -1.53
CA SER A 22 5.52 -12.46 -1.82
C SER A 22 4.22 -12.25 -1.05
N PRO A 23 3.06 -12.63 -1.63
CA PRO A 23 1.79 -12.61 -0.92
C PRO A 23 1.83 -13.45 0.35
N ASN A 24 1.36 -12.91 1.46
CA ASN A 24 1.15 -13.66 2.69
C ASN A 24 -0.31 -14.15 2.73
N PHE A 25 -0.54 -15.39 2.35
CA PHE A 25 -1.90 -15.98 2.30
C PHE A 25 -2.58 -16.16 3.66
N HIS A 26 -1.90 -15.89 4.79
CA HIS A 26 -2.57 -15.74 6.08
C HIS A 26 -3.32 -14.41 6.21
N ASN A 27 -3.08 -13.47 5.30
CA ASN A 27 -3.81 -12.21 5.27
C ASN A 27 -5.01 -12.33 4.29
N PRO A 28 -6.26 -12.12 4.77
CA PRO A 28 -7.47 -12.22 3.95
C PRO A 28 -7.48 -11.39 2.66
N VAL A 29 -6.70 -10.31 2.61
CA VAL A 29 -6.57 -9.45 1.42
C VAL A 29 -6.09 -10.24 0.20
N TYR A 30 -5.32 -11.32 0.39
CA TYR A 30 -4.76 -12.13 -0.71
C TYR A 30 -5.56 -13.38 -1.03
N HIS A 31 -6.64 -13.69 -0.29
CA HIS A 31 -7.50 -14.85 -0.56
C HIS A 31 -8.17 -14.78 -1.96
N GLY A 32 -8.40 -13.58 -2.49
CA GLY A 32 -8.89 -13.42 -3.87
C GLY A 32 -7.89 -13.97 -4.91
N PHE A 33 -6.61 -13.69 -4.72
CA PHE A 33 -5.55 -14.22 -5.59
C PHE A 33 -5.38 -15.73 -5.41
N GLU A 34 -5.36 -16.21 -4.17
CA GLU A 34 -5.33 -17.64 -3.84
C GLU A 34 -6.51 -18.39 -4.49
N GLY A 35 -7.72 -17.87 -4.33
CA GLY A 35 -8.91 -18.43 -4.95
C GLY A 35 -8.82 -18.50 -6.47
N MET A 36 -8.30 -17.47 -7.13
CA MET A 36 -8.07 -17.49 -8.58
C MET A 36 -7.04 -18.54 -8.99
N LEU A 37 -5.93 -18.70 -8.25
CA LEU A 37 -4.94 -19.74 -8.51
C LEU A 37 -5.55 -21.16 -8.40
N LEU A 38 -6.35 -21.39 -7.35
CA LEU A 38 -7.01 -22.68 -7.15
C LEU A 38 -8.08 -22.96 -8.23
N LEU A 39 -8.80 -21.93 -8.68
CA LEU A 39 -9.82 -22.06 -9.72
C LEU A 39 -9.25 -22.30 -11.12
N VAL A 40 -8.01 -21.89 -11.40
CA VAL A 40 -7.35 -22.17 -12.69
C VAL A 40 -7.26 -23.65 -12.94
N LEU A 41 -6.93 -24.48 -11.94
CA LEU A 41 -6.78 -25.92 -12.07
C LEU A 41 -8.06 -26.62 -12.58
N PRO A 42 -9.23 -26.48 -11.92
CA PRO A 42 -10.46 -27.08 -12.40
C PRO A 42 -10.96 -26.44 -13.70
N ALA A 43 -10.74 -25.15 -13.92
CA ALA A 43 -11.12 -24.51 -15.17
C ALA A 43 -10.37 -25.07 -16.37
N VAL A 44 -9.07 -25.38 -16.20
CA VAL A 44 -8.24 -26.00 -17.24
C VAL A 44 -8.55 -27.49 -17.39
N ALA A 45 -8.61 -28.24 -16.27
CA ALA A 45 -8.76 -29.69 -16.28
C ALA A 45 -10.13 -30.14 -16.76
N TRP A 46 -11.19 -29.47 -16.36
CA TRP A 46 -12.58 -29.85 -16.65
C TRP A 46 -13.36 -28.83 -17.48
N GLY A 47 -12.78 -27.67 -17.74
CA GLY A 47 -13.38 -26.68 -18.63
C GLY A 47 -13.32 -27.10 -20.08
N ARG A 48 -14.16 -26.47 -20.91
CA ARG A 48 -14.09 -26.59 -22.38
C ARG A 48 -13.13 -25.56 -23.00
N ALA A 49 -12.43 -24.81 -22.18
CA ALA A 49 -11.48 -23.82 -22.64
C ALA A 49 -10.27 -24.55 -23.28
N ARG A 50 -10.12 -24.40 -24.59
CA ARG A 50 -8.88 -24.76 -25.24
C ARG A 50 -7.90 -23.62 -25.02
N LEU A 51 -7.06 -23.75 -24.00
CA LEU A 51 -5.97 -22.80 -23.78
C LEU A 51 -4.97 -22.93 -24.92
N SER A 52 -4.62 -21.82 -25.52
CA SER A 52 -3.48 -21.75 -26.41
C SER A 52 -2.16 -21.88 -25.62
N LEU A 53 -1.07 -22.18 -26.29
CA LEU A 53 0.24 -22.14 -25.64
C LEU A 53 0.56 -20.76 -25.08
N THR A 54 0.08 -19.70 -25.74
CA THR A 54 0.21 -18.32 -25.26
C THR A 54 -0.52 -18.11 -23.94
N ASP A 55 -1.76 -18.61 -23.81
CA ASP A 55 -2.53 -18.51 -22.57
C ASP A 55 -1.83 -19.25 -21.42
N LEU A 56 -1.28 -20.45 -21.74
CA LEU A 56 -0.57 -21.25 -20.75
C LEU A 56 0.70 -20.56 -20.24
N PHE A 57 1.49 -19.98 -21.13
CA PHE A 57 2.68 -19.20 -20.75
C PHE A 57 2.34 -17.93 -20.00
N LEU A 58 1.29 -17.20 -20.43
CA LEU A 58 0.85 -16.00 -19.73
C LEU A 58 0.33 -16.34 -18.33
N LEU A 59 -0.56 -17.32 -18.21
CA LEU A 59 -1.11 -17.71 -16.91
C LEU A 59 -0.02 -18.26 -15.98
N GLY A 60 0.82 -19.18 -16.46
CA GLY A 60 1.90 -19.74 -15.67
C GLY A 60 2.96 -18.70 -15.28
N GLY A 61 3.37 -17.88 -16.23
CA GLY A 61 4.36 -16.82 -16.00
C GLY A 61 3.85 -15.75 -15.04
N LEU A 62 2.63 -15.25 -15.23
CA LEU A 62 2.06 -14.24 -14.35
C LEU A 62 1.67 -14.80 -12.98
N ALA A 63 1.23 -16.07 -12.89
CA ALA A 63 1.03 -16.75 -11.61
C ALA A 63 2.35 -16.83 -10.83
N HIS A 64 3.42 -17.27 -11.48
CA HIS A 64 4.75 -17.32 -10.87
C HIS A 64 5.22 -15.94 -10.40
N LEU A 65 5.11 -14.93 -11.25
CA LEU A 65 5.47 -13.55 -10.89
C LEU A 65 4.59 -13.00 -9.75
N GLY A 66 3.28 -13.32 -9.73
CA GLY A 66 2.37 -12.93 -8.66
C GLY A 66 2.69 -13.60 -7.32
N LEU A 67 3.18 -14.85 -7.34
CA LEU A 67 3.68 -15.53 -6.14
C LEU A 67 4.98 -14.94 -5.62
N LEU A 68 5.82 -14.38 -6.50
CA LEU A 68 7.06 -13.72 -6.11
C LEU A 68 6.87 -12.29 -5.65
N SER A 69 5.87 -11.58 -6.19
CA SER A 69 5.73 -10.15 -5.96
C SER A 69 4.27 -9.68 -6.09
N LEU A 70 3.80 -8.97 -5.06
CA LEU A 70 2.44 -8.44 -4.97
C LEU A 70 2.04 -7.56 -6.16
N ARG A 71 2.98 -6.83 -6.75
CA ARG A 71 2.72 -5.95 -7.89
C ARG A 71 2.26 -6.67 -9.15
N HIS A 72 2.52 -7.97 -9.26
CA HIS A 72 2.11 -8.78 -10.41
C HIS A 72 0.76 -9.46 -10.22
N VAL A 73 0.20 -9.47 -9.01
CA VAL A 73 -1.11 -10.06 -8.72
C VAL A 73 -2.23 -9.45 -9.57
N PRO A 74 -2.34 -8.11 -9.73
CA PRO A 74 -3.36 -7.53 -10.61
C PRO A 74 -3.19 -7.93 -12.08
N LEU A 75 -1.96 -8.07 -12.56
CA LEU A 75 -1.69 -8.51 -13.94
C LEU A 75 -2.14 -9.94 -14.17
N PHE A 76 -1.86 -10.83 -13.20
CA PHE A 76 -2.39 -12.20 -13.24
C PHE A 76 -3.91 -12.21 -13.25
N ALA A 77 -4.56 -11.43 -12.38
CA ALA A 77 -6.00 -11.37 -12.28
C ALA A 77 -6.66 -10.97 -13.61
N VAL A 78 -6.13 -9.95 -14.28
CA VAL A 78 -6.61 -9.49 -15.58
C VAL A 78 -6.41 -10.56 -16.66
N ALA A 79 -5.24 -11.19 -16.72
CA ALA A 79 -4.93 -12.22 -17.72
C ALA A 79 -5.70 -13.53 -17.47
N ALA A 80 -5.97 -13.87 -16.21
CA ALA A 80 -6.67 -15.10 -15.84
C ALA A 80 -8.20 -14.99 -15.98
N ALA A 81 -8.77 -13.79 -15.91
CA ALA A 81 -10.22 -13.61 -15.91
C ALA A 81 -10.93 -14.22 -17.14
N PRO A 82 -10.50 -13.98 -18.42
CA PRO A 82 -11.18 -14.56 -19.57
C PRO A 82 -11.13 -16.11 -19.60
N PRO A 83 -9.95 -16.76 -19.49
CA PRO A 83 -9.90 -18.22 -19.51
C PRO A 83 -10.59 -18.86 -18.30
N LEU A 84 -10.56 -18.22 -17.12
CA LEU A 84 -11.34 -18.66 -15.96
C LEU A 84 -12.82 -18.61 -16.21
N ALA A 85 -13.36 -17.53 -16.76
CA ALA A 85 -14.79 -17.40 -17.05
C ALA A 85 -15.28 -18.50 -18.00
N VAL A 86 -14.54 -18.77 -19.07
CA VAL A 86 -14.87 -19.83 -20.03
C VAL A 86 -14.71 -21.22 -19.39
N GLY A 87 -13.62 -21.45 -18.68
CA GLY A 87 -13.32 -22.74 -18.06
C GLY A 87 -14.31 -23.08 -16.94
N LEU A 88 -14.61 -22.13 -16.07
CA LEU A 88 -15.58 -22.31 -14.97
C LEU A 88 -17.00 -22.51 -15.49
N GLY A 89 -17.39 -21.84 -16.57
CA GLY A 89 -18.68 -22.08 -17.25
C GLY A 89 -18.80 -23.52 -17.75
N GLY A 90 -17.75 -24.06 -18.38
CA GLY A 90 -17.68 -25.46 -18.80
C GLY A 90 -17.64 -26.46 -17.63
N PHE A 91 -16.90 -26.16 -16.60
CA PHE A 91 -16.84 -26.94 -15.35
C PHE A 91 -18.21 -26.99 -14.65
N LEU A 92 -18.84 -25.84 -14.46
CA LEU A 92 -20.15 -25.73 -13.83
C LEU A 92 -21.23 -26.49 -14.64
N GLY A 93 -21.18 -26.40 -15.96
CA GLY A 93 -22.06 -27.15 -16.85
C GLY A 93 -21.97 -28.67 -16.57
N ARG A 94 -20.75 -29.23 -16.54
CA ARG A 94 -20.55 -30.66 -16.23
C ARG A 94 -20.97 -31.04 -14.82
N LEU A 95 -20.68 -30.18 -13.83
CA LEU A 95 -21.08 -30.39 -12.45
C LEU A 95 -22.62 -30.48 -12.35
N LEU A 96 -23.34 -29.60 -13.03
CA LEU A 96 -24.80 -29.63 -13.06
C LEU A 96 -25.36 -30.81 -13.86
N GLU A 97 -24.68 -31.28 -14.90
CA GLU A 97 -25.02 -32.49 -15.63
C GLU A 97 -24.86 -33.75 -14.76
N GLY A 98 -23.83 -33.82 -13.91
CA GLY A 98 -23.56 -34.91 -12.97
C GLY A 98 -24.26 -34.81 -11.63
N ALA A 99 -24.94 -33.70 -11.34
CA ALA A 99 -25.57 -33.43 -10.04
C ALA A 99 -26.93 -34.12 -9.91
N TRP A 100 -26.95 -35.46 -9.82
CA TRP A 100 -28.14 -36.24 -9.61
C TRP A 100 -28.83 -35.95 -8.26
N TRP A 101 -28.12 -35.39 -7.30
CA TRP A 101 -28.57 -35.06 -5.96
C TRP A 101 -29.17 -33.64 -5.83
N LEU A 102 -29.06 -32.80 -6.89
CA LEU A 102 -29.66 -31.45 -6.98
C LEU A 102 -30.62 -31.29 -8.17
N PRO A 103 -31.62 -32.23 -8.36
CA PRO A 103 -32.46 -32.21 -9.54
C PRO A 103 -33.24 -30.89 -9.76
N PRO A 104 -33.81 -30.24 -8.73
CA PRO A 104 -34.58 -29.01 -8.93
C PRO A 104 -33.74 -27.81 -9.33
N LEU A 105 -32.51 -27.71 -8.82
CA LEU A 105 -31.58 -26.63 -9.17
C LEU A 105 -30.97 -26.84 -10.55
N ALA A 106 -30.54 -28.06 -10.83
CA ALA A 106 -30.00 -28.42 -12.16
C ALA A 106 -31.04 -28.23 -13.25
N ALA A 107 -32.29 -28.62 -13.02
CA ALA A 107 -33.41 -28.42 -13.97
C ALA A 107 -33.69 -26.94 -14.23
N ARG A 108 -33.54 -26.08 -13.24
CA ARG A 108 -33.73 -24.61 -13.42
C ARG A 108 -32.57 -23.95 -14.12
N LEU A 109 -31.34 -24.39 -13.94
CA LEU A 109 -30.15 -23.77 -14.49
C LEU A 109 -29.79 -24.30 -15.90
N ARG A 110 -30.11 -25.58 -16.21
CA ARG A 110 -29.85 -26.17 -17.56
C ARG A 110 -30.38 -25.38 -18.73
N PRO A 111 -31.62 -24.87 -18.74
CA PRO A 111 -32.13 -24.10 -19.89
C PRO A 111 -31.47 -22.71 -20.01
N ALA A 112 -30.90 -22.18 -18.94
CA ALA A 112 -30.23 -20.88 -18.97
C ALA A 112 -28.81 -20.94 -19.57
N LEU A 113 -28.09 -22.07 -19.49
CA LEU A 113 -26.73 -22.20 -19.98
C LEU A 113 -26.57 -22.01 -21.50
N PRO A 114 -27.42 -22.61 -22.35
CA PRO A 114 -27.34 -22.39 -23.79
C PRO A 114 -27.72 -20.95 -24.22
N SER A 115 -28.62 -20.31 -23.48
CA SER A 115 -28.98 -18.90 -23.74
C SER A 115 -27.84 -17.95 -23.36
N LEU A 116 -27.09 -18.21 -22.27
CA LEU A 116 -25.90 -17.48 -21.92
C LEU A 116 -24.82 -17.60 -22.99
N GLY A 117 -24.61 -18.81 -23.55
CA GLY A 117 -23.67 -19.01 -24.66
C GLY A 117 -24.03 -18.24 -25.90
N ARG A 118 -25.32 -18.15 -26.23
CA ARG A 118 -25.83 -17.33 -27.35
C ARG A 118 -25.67 -15.84 -27.07
N LEU A 119 -25.96 -15.38 -25.86
CA LEU A 119 -25.74 -13.99 -25.46
C LEU A 119 -24.24 -13.62 -25.53
N ALA A 120 -23.36 -14.51 -25.08
CA ALA A 120 -21.92 -14.30 -25.14
C ALA A 120 -21.39 -14.19 -26.60
N ALA A 121 -22.08 -14.73 -27.55
CA ALA A 121 -21.74 -14.63 -28.97
C ALA A 121 -22.20 -13.32 -29.63
N LEU A 122 -23.05 -12.52 -28.96
CA LEU A 122 -23.52 -11.25 -29.50
C LEU A 122 -22.40 -10.21 -29.53
N PRO A 123 -22.25 -9.45 -30.63
CA PRO A 123 -21.38 -8.28 -30.67
C PRO A 123 -21.74 -7.30 -29.53
N GLY A 124 -20.79 -6.91 -28.75
CA GLY A 124 -21.01 -5.99 -27.64
C GLY A 124 -21.40 -6.61 -26.29
N PHE A 125 -21.75 -7.92 -26.24
CA PHE A 125 -22.03 -8.59 -24.94
C PHE A 125 -20.90 -8.44 -23.95
N TRP A 126 -19.66 -8.61 -24.40
CA TRP A 126 -18.47 -8.49 -23.56
C TRP A 126 -18.22 -7.06 -23.11
N LEU A 127 -18.50 -6.08 -23.98
CA LEU A 127 -18.43 -4.67 -23.60
C LEU A 127 -19.49 -4.32 -22.57
N ALA A 128 -20.74 -4.75 -22.79
CA ALA A 128 -21.83 -4.52 -21.85
C ALA A 128 -21.59 -5.24 -20.51
N SER A 129 -21.10 -6.48 -20.55
CA SER A 129 -20.77 -7.25 -19.34
C SER A 129 -19.61 -6.62 -18.58
N GLY A 130 -18.56 -6.17 -19.29
CA GLY A 130 -17.44 -5.45 -18.68
C GLY A 130 -17.90 -4.14 -18.04
N ALA A 131 -18.69 -3.34 -18.76
CA ALA A 131 -19.28 -2.11 -18.23
C ALA A 131 -20.19 -2.37 -17.02
N GLY A 132 -21.03 -3.41 -17.08
CA GLY A 132 -21.89 -3.82 -15.98
C GLY A 132 -21.09 -4.28 -14.75
N THR A 133 -20.03 -5.04 -14.96
CA THR A 133 -19.13 -5.47 -13.88
C THR A 133 -18.41 -4.28 -13.23
N ILE A 134 -17.91 -3.35 -14.04
CA ILE A 134 -17.29 -2.13 -13.54
C ILE A 134 -18.32 -1.29 -12.78
N ALA A 135 -19.54 -1.11 -13.33
CA ALA A 135 -20.59 -0.36 -12.66
C ALA A 135 -21.02 -1.01 -11.34
N LEU A 136 -21.14 -2.35 -11.29
CA LEU A 136 -21.42 -3.08 -10.06
C LEU A 136 -20.28 -2.96 -9.04
N ALA A 137 -19.04 -3.12 -9.48
CA ALA A 137 -17.87 -2.96 -8.62
C ALA A 137 -17.79 -1.54 -8.04
N LEU A 138 -18.04 -0.53 -8.86
CA LEU A 138 -18.16 0.86 -8.42
C LEU A 138 -19.32 1.05 -7.44
N ALA A 139 -20.50 0.50 -7.73
CA ALA A 139 -21.67 0.61 -6.86
C ALA A 139 -21.45 -0.07 -5.50
N LEU A 140 -20.84 -1.27 -5.48
CA LEU A 140 -20.48 -1.98 -4.25
C LEU A 140 -19.40 -1.22 -3.47
N TYR A 141 -18.40 -0.70 -4.17
CA TYR A 141 -17.37 0.12 -3.60
C TYR A 141 -17.94 1.42 -3.00
N TRP A 142 -18.85 2.08 -3.71
CA TRP A 142 -19.55 3.27 -3.22
C TRP A 142 -20.47 2.93 -2.04
N GLY A 143 -21.25 1.84 -2.15
CA GLY A 143 -22.14 1.40 -1.08
C GLY A 143 -21.39 1.06 0.21
N ALA A 144 -20.22 0.42 0.11
CA ALA A 144 -19.37 0.10 1.24
C ALA A 144 -18.66 1.34 1.85
N ASN A 145 -18.49 2.41 1.05
CA ASN A 145 -17.73 3.60 1.46
C ASN A 145 -18.58 4.87 1.58
N LEU A 146 -19.90 4.80 1.33
CA LEU A 146 -20.83 5.89 1.56
C LEU A 146 -20.84 6.22 3.07
N GLY A 147 -20.25 7.37 3.42
CA GLY A 147 -20.13 7.83 4.81
C GLY A 147 -18.86 7.37 5.53
N ALA A 148 -17.99 6.60 4.89
CA ALA A 148 -16.68 6.29 5.48
C ALA A 148 -15.77 7.53 5.41
N PRO A 149 -15.08 7.90 6.51
CA PRO A 149 -14.04 8.92 6.45
C PRO A 149 -12.96 8.46 5.46
N GLY A 150 -12.64 9.33 4.48
CA GLY A 150 -11.64 9.02 3.46
C GLY A 150 -12.20 8.32 2.22
N ASN A 151 -13.45 8.58 1.86
CA ASN A 151 -13.98 8.20 0.54
C ASN A 151 -12.99 8.66 -0.55
N PRO A 152 -12.43 7.75 -1.39
CA PRO A 152 -11.43 8.10 -2.39
C PRO A 152 -11.94 8.99 -3.53
N LEU A 153 -13.24 9.26 -3.57
CA LEU A 153 -13.82 10.24 -4.48
C LEU A 153 -13.94 11.64 -3.86
N THR A 154 -13.74 11.76 -2.56
CA THR A 154 -13.40 13.05 -1.99
C THR A 154 -11.92 13.26 -2.26
N LEU A 155 -11.58 14.33 -2.94
CA LEU A 155 -10.17 14.76 -3.12
C LEU A 155 -9.50 15.12 -1.78
N ASP A 156 -10.16 14.81 -0.67
CA ASP A 156 -9.61 15.00 0.66
C ASP A 156 -8.59 13.91 0.97
N LEU A 157 -7.39 14.36 1.29
CA LEU A 157 -6.35 13.48 1.83
C LEU A 157 -6.85 12.89 3.15
N VAL A 158 -6.76 11.58 3.27
CA VAL A 158 -7.05 10.88 4.53
C VAL A 158 -6.06 11.40 5.57
N GLU A 159 -6.51 12.25 6.48
CA GLU A 159 -5.66 12.93 7.47
C GLU A 159 -4.82 11.94 8.28
N ASP A 160 -5.38 10.75 8.56
CA ASP A 160 -4.70 9.69 9.31
C ASP A 160 -3.53 9.04 8.54
N ARG A 161 -3.46 9.23 7.22
CA ARG A 161 -2.38 8.66 6.39
C ARG A 161 -1.24 9.64 6.12
N TYR A 162 -1.51 10.94 6.21
CA TYR A 162 -0.53 11.99 5.88
C TYR A 162 -0.36 12.96 7.04
N PRO A 163 0.85 13.38 7.37
CA PRO A 163 1.15 14.22 8.52
C PRO A 163 0.86 15.71 8.22
N ARG A 164 -0.37 16.02 7.78
CA ARG A 164 -0.77 17.38 7.35
C ARG A 164 -0.43 18.44 8.39
N ALA A 165 -0.91 18.22 9.62
CA ALA A 165 -0.71 19.17 10.72
C ALA A 165 0.77 19.35 11.08
N ALA A 166 1.56 18.26 11.05
CA ALA A 166 2.99 18.30 11.30
C ALA A 166 3.75 19.09 10.21
N LEU A 167 3.40 18.88 8.94
CA LEU A 167 4.03 19.62 7.82
C LEU A 167 3.64 21.11 7.84
N THR A 168 2.38 21.43 8.14
CA THR A 168 1.96 22.81 8.33
C THR A 168 2.73 23.47 9.47
N PHE A 169 2.90 22.76 10.61
CA PHE A 169 3.71 23.23 11.72
C PHE A 169 5.18 23.45 11.34
N ILE A 170 5.80 22.50 10.60
CA ILE A 170 7.19 22.63 10.13
C ILE A 170 7.36 23.88 9.28
N ASP A 171 6.43 24.12 8.35
CA ASP A 171 6.48 25.26 7.43
C ASP A 171 6.24 26.61 8.13
N GLU A 172 5.18 26.71 8.93
CA GLU A 172 4.81 27.94 9.65
C GLU A 172 5.86 28.34 10.68
N GLN A 173 6.42 27.35 11.41
CA GLN A 173 7.46 27.62 12.42
C GLN A 173 8.86 27.74 11.80
N ARG A 174 9.01 27.49 10.51
CA ARG A 174 10.30 27.52 9.79
C ARG A 174 11.37 26.72 10.53
N LEU A 175 11.07 25.44 10.80
CA LEU A 175 11.97 24.59 11.56
C LEU A 175 13.32 24.44 10.84
N PRO A 176 14.43 24.20 11.56
CA PRO A 176 15.75 24.13 10.95
C PRO A 176 15.90 22.91 10.03
N ALA A 177 16.56 23.13 8.89
CA ALA A 177 16.95 22.09 7.94
C ALA A 177 18.40 21.61 8.22
N PRO A 178 18.80 20.41 7.76
CA PRO A 178 18.05 19.39 7.01
C PRO A 178 17.02 18.63 7.82
N LEU A 179 15.99 18.12 7.12
CA LEU A 179 14.89 17.36 7.67
C LEU A 179 15.08 15.86 7.39
N PHE A 180 14.94 15.01 8.43
CA PHE A 180 14.80 13.58 8.28
C PHE A 180 13.31 13.20 8.24
N ASN A 181 12.91 12.44 7.24
CA ASN A 181 11.53 12.01 7.03
C ASN A 181 11.43 10.51 6.81
N VAL A 182 10.22 9.96 6.91
CA VAL A 182 9.92 8.60 6.47
C VAL A 182 9.48 8.60 5.00
N TYR A 183 9.94 7.62 4.22
CA TYR A 183 9.73 7.59 2.77
C TYR A 183 8.26 7.56 2.35
N VAL A 184 7.36 6.99 3.16
CA VAL A 184 5.91 6.91 2.84
C VAL A 184 5.23 8.28 2.81
N TRP A 185 5.76 9.28 3.49
CA TRP A 185 5.22 10.64 3.52
C TRP A 185 5.92 11.60 2.56
N ALA A 186 7.05 11.18 2.00
CA ALA A 186 7.94 12.04 1.23
C ALA A 186 7.29 12.69 0.02
N GLY A 187 6.40 12.00 -0.68
CA GLY A 187 5.67 12.58 -1.81
C GLY A 187 4.79 13.77 -1.39
N TYR A 188 4.07 13.62 -0.27
CA TYR A 188 3.25 14.69 0.29
C TYR A 188 4.10 15.82 0.87
N GLU A 189 5.22 15.49 1.50
CA GLU A 189 6.20 16.44 2.02
C GLU A 189 6.82 17.28 0.90
N LEU A 190 7.26 16.65 -0.19
CA LEU A 190 7.76 17.36 -1.39
C LEU A 190 6.71 18.33 -1.95
N TRP A 191 5.46 17.87 -2.08
CA TRP A 191 4.39 18.72 -2.58
C TRP A 191 4.14 19.95 -1.69
N ARG A 192 4.26 19.81 -0.35
CA ARG A 192 3.95 20.87 0.61
C ARG A 192 5.12 21.80 0.92
N LEU A 193 6.33 21.26 1.01
CA LEU A 193 7.48 21.95 1.59
C LEU A 193 8.58 22.30 0.60
N TYR A 194 8.58 21.72 -0.63
CA TYR A 194 9.56 22.07 -1.64
C TYR A 194 9.32 23.53 -2.16
N PRO A 195 10.36 24.33 -2.44
CA PRO A 195 11.79 23.99 -2.42
C PRO A 195 12.49 24.23 -1.07
N ARG A 196 11.79 24.69 -0.04
CA ARG A 196 12.41 25.06 1.25
C ARG A 196 13.04 23.87 1.96
N TYR A 197 12.35 22.75 1.96
CA TYR A 197 12.85 21.50 2.52
C TYR A 197 13.02 20.47 1.42
N ARG A 198 14.10 19.70 1.55
CA ARG A 198 14.35 18.51 0.74
C ARG A 198 14.12 17.30 1.59
N VAL A 199 13.50 16.27 1.01
CA VAL A 199 13.34 14.98 1.68
C VAL A 199 14.68 14.28 1.81
N PHE A 200 14.86 13.53 2.90
CA PHE A 200 16.01 12.67 3.09
C PHE A 200 15.95 11.48 2.11
N ILE A 201 14.76 10.87 2.00
CA ILE A 201 14.48 9.76 1.08
C ILE A 201 13.01 9.79 0.67
N ASP A 202 12.68 9.29 -0.53
CA ASP A 202 11.32 9.09 -0.99
C ASP A 202 11.11 7.67 -1.55
N GLY A 203 9.89 7.38 -2.06
CA GLY A 203 9.53 6.07 -2.59
C GLY A 203 10.37 5.60 -3.79
N ARG A 204 11.16 6.48 -4.40
CA ARG A 204 12.12 6.15 -5.47
C ARG A 204 13.46 5.72 -4.87
N THR A 205 13.44 4.83 -3.89
CA THR A 205 14.61 4.40 -3.10
C THR A 205 15.82 4.01 -3.95
N HIS A 206 15.59 3.47 -5.15
CA HIS A 206 16.62 3.09 -6.10
C HIS A 206 17.46 4.28 -6.65
N VAL A 207 16.89 5.50 -6.63
CA VAL A 207 17.59 6.72 -7.08
C VAL A 207 18.63 7.16 -6.08
N TYR A 208 18.40 6.90 -4.80
CA TYR A 208 19.27 7.32 -3.70
C TYR A 208 20.47 6.40 -3.48
N GLY A 209 20.39 5.17 -3.96
CA GLY A 209 21.41 4.15 -3.78
C GLY A 209 21.31 3.39 -2.44
N PRO A 210 22.06 2.28 -2.33
CA PRO A 210 21.97 1.38 -1.18
C PRO A 210 22.47 2.02 0.12
N GLU A 211 23.42 2.94 0.07
CA GLU A 211 23.99 3.61 1.24
C GLU A 211 22.96 4.50 1.94
N VAL A 212 22.26 5.36 1.17
CA VAL A 212 21.22 6.24 1.73
C VAL A 212 20.05 5.44 2.28
N LEU A 213 19.69 4.33 1.61
CA LEU A 213 18.67 3.42 2.11
C LEU A 213 19.11 2.75 3.42
N ALA A 214 20.36 2.31 3.52
CA ALA A 214 20.91 1.71 4.74
C ALA A 214 20.90 2.74 5.91
N ASP A 215 21.29 3.98 5.61
CA ASP A 215 21.24 5.08 6.57
C ASP A 215 19.83 5.38 7.05
N PHE A 216 18.88 5.45 6.10
CA PHE A 216 17.47 5.61 6.43
C PHE A 216 16.97 4.49 7.36
N LEU A 217 17.24 3.22 7.00
CA LEU A 217 16.82 2.07 7.81
C LEU A 217 17.48 2.07 9.21
N ALA A 218 18.74 2.47 9.29
CA ALA A 218 19.44 2.58 10.57
C ALA A 218 18.77 3.59 11.49
N VAL A 219 18.36 4.75 10.99
CA VAL A 219 17.65 5.77 11.76
C VAL A 219 16.21 5.34 12.06
N ALA A 220 15.47 4.91 11.05
CA ALA A 220 14.04 4.56 11.19
C ALA A 220 13.81 3.42 12.20
N ASN A 221 14.73 2.45 12.27
CA ASN A 221 14.69 1.32 13.20
C ASN A 221 15.48 1.59 14.51
N ALA A 222 16.01 2.80 14.71
CA ALA A 222 16.84 3.16 15.83
C ALA A 222 17.99 2.14 16.09
N SER A 223 18.64 1.67 15.01
CA SER A 223 19.80 0.77 15.08
C SER A 223 20.96 1.45 15.79
N PRO A 224 21.95 0.75 16.38
CA PRO A 224 22.98 1.35 17.22
C PRO A 224 23.70 2.58 16.62
N GLN A 225 23.79 2.68 15.31
CA GLN A 225 24.46 3.78 14.60
C GLN A 225 23.53 4.97 14.24
N TRP A 226 22.26 4.95 14.63
CA TRP A 226 21.27 5.96 14.24
C TRP A 226 21.72 7.41 14.51
N ALA A 227 22.33 7.64 15.68
CA ALA A 227 22.79 8.97 16.08
C ALA A 227 23.95 9.46 15.19
N ALA A 228 24.93 8.58 14.92
CA ALA A 228 26.06 8.89 14.04
C ALA A 228 25.59 9.20 12.59
N VAL A 229 24.54 8.51 12.12
CA VAL A 229 23.93 8.80 10.83
C VAL A 229 23.30 10.20 10.82
N LEU A 230 22.51 10.55 11.83
CA LEU A 230 21.91 11.88 11.95
C LEU A 230 22.97 13.00 12.04
N ASP A 231 24.10 12.73 12.70
CA ASP A 231 25.21 13.67 12.79
C ASP A 231 25.92 13.84 11.43
N ARG A 232 26.19 12.74 10.75
CA ARG A 232 26.81 12.75 9.41
C ARG A 232 26.01 13.58 8.40
N TRP A 233 24.68 13.42 8.43
CA TRP A 233 23.77 14.16 7.58
C TRP A 233 23.38 15.54 8.12
N LYS A 234 23.93 15.93 9.29
CA LYS A 234 23.67 17.21 9.97
C LYS A 234 22.17 17.47 10.18
N ILE A 235 21.39 16.41 10.43
CA ILE A 235 19.93 16.52 10.58
C ILE A 235 19.60 17.42 11.76
N GLN A 236 18.72 18.39 11.54
CA GLN A 236 18.26 19.35 12.55
C GLN A 236 16.81 19.09 12.98
N THR A 237 15.98 18.58 12.07
CA THR A 237 14.57 18.26 12.33
C THR A 237 14.27 16.84 11.94
N ILE A 238 13.46 16.14 12.71
CA ILE A 238 13.00 14.78 12.45
C ILE A 238 11.48 14.78 12.43
N LEU A 239 10.89 14.28 11.32
CA LEU A 239 9.47 13.97 11.19
C LEU A 239 9.31 12.46 11.23
N ALA A 240 8.70 11.95 12.30
CA ALA A 240 8.52 10.52 12.52
C ALA A 240 7.04 10.14 12.73
N PRO A 241 6.64 8.90 12.41
CA PRO A 241 5.33 8.36 12.77
C PRO A 241 5.21 8.21 14.29
N ARG A 242 3.96 8.23 14.75
CA ARG A 242 3.63 7.91 16.13
C ARG A 242 2.52 6.84 16.15
N PRO A 243 2.77 5.64 16.71
CA PRO A 243 3.99 5.22 17.39
C PRO A 243 5.13 4.86 16.41
N SER A 244 6.39 5.01 16.86
CA SER A 244 7.57 4.46 16.18
C SER A 244 8.72 4.30 17.18
N VAL A 245 9.58 3.29 16.95
CA VAL A 245 10.77 3.03 17.76
C VAL A 245 11.67 4.27 17.83
N LEU A 246 11.87 4.93 16.68
CA LEU A 246 12.64 6.17 16.62
C LEU A 246 12.08 7.25 17.54
N ALA A 247 10.75 7.46 17.55
CA ALA A 247 10.14 8.48 18.41
C ALA A 247 10.29 8.16 19.90
N GLU A 248 10.24 6.88 20.28
CA GLU A 248 10.46 6.43 21.65
C GLU A 248 11.91 6.68 22.09
N VAL A 249 12.87 6.27 21.25
CA VAL A 249 14.30 6.48 21.52
C VAL A 249 14.63 7.97 21.64
N LEU A 250 14.18 8.81 20.70
CA LEU A 250 14.42 10.25 20.74
C LEU A 250 13.80 10.93 21.96
N THR A 251 12.73 10.36 22.50
CA THR A 251 12.09 10.87 23.73
C THR A 251 12.88 10.47 24.98
N ALA A 252 13.49 9.28 24.95
CA ALA A 252 14.25 8.73 26.09
C ALA A 252 15.69 9.24 26.16
N VAL A 253 16.33 9.44 25.00
CA VAL A 253 17.73 9.91 24.89
C VAL A 253 17.73 11.43 24.74
N GLY A 254 18.48 12.17 25.53
CA GLY A 254 18.63 13.61 25.41
C GLY A 254 19.13 14.08 24.01
N GLY A 255 19.20 15.40 23.79
CA GLY A 255 19.73 15.99 22.57
C GLY A 255 18.69 16.29 21.49
N TRP A 256 17.44 15.89 21.70
CA TRP A 256 16.32 16.18 20.81
C TRP A 256 15.12 16.69 21.61
N ARG A 257 14.51 17.77 21.15
CA ARG A 257 13.33 18.34 21.81
C ARG A 257 12.09 18.12 20.94
N ARG A 258 11.08 17.49 21.52
CA ARG A 258 9.78 17.33 20.88
C ARG A 258 9.08 18.67 20.79
N VAL A 259 8.79 19.13 19.57
CA VAL A 259 8.13 20.43 19.31
C VAL A 259 6.69 20.28 18.88
N PHE A 260 6.32 19.13 18.28
CA PHE A 260 4.97 18.85 17.83
C PHE A 260 4.62 17.38 18.05
N ALA A 261 3.33 17.10 18.34
CA ALA A 261 2.75 15.75 18.30
C ALA A 261 1.26 15.86 17.97
N GLY A 262 0.83 15.23 16.88
CA GLY A 262 -0.57 15.23 16.44
C GLY A 262 -0.73 14.58 15.07
N GLY A 263 -1.94 14.14 14.72
CA GLY A 263 -2.26 13.57 13.41
C GLY A 263 -1.38 12.37 13.02
N GLY A 264 -1.09 11.47 13.99
CA GLY A 264 -0.23 10.31 13.73
C GLY A 264 1.26 10.60 13.53
N ALA A 265 1.68 11.87 13.71
CA ALA A 265 3.06 12.31 13.53
C ALA A 265 3.63 13.00 14.76
N ILE A 266 4.95 12.98 14.88
CA ILE A 266 5.72 13.65 15.90
C ILE A 266 6.92 14.34 15.26
N VAL A 267 7.23 15.56 15.74
CA VAL A 267 8.37 16.34 15.23
C VAL A 267 9.34 16.63 16.35
N PHE A 268 10.60 16.34 16.11
CA PHE A 268 11.71 16.66 16.99
C PHE A 268 12.64 17.66 16.31
N VAL A 269 13.23 18.53 17.11
CA VAL A 269 14.29 19.45 16.70
C VAL A 269 15.51 19.19 17.59
N ARG A 270 16.71 19.24 16.99
CA ARG A 270 17.96 19.04 17.70
C ARG A 270 18.12 20.09 18.80
N ASP A 271 18.40 19.67 20.03
CA ASP A 271 18.57 20.57 21.19
C ASP A 271 20.01 21.09 21.24
N VAL A 272 20.29 22.11 20.44
CA VAL A 272 21.56 22.79 20.32
C VAL A 272 21.39 24.30 20.54
N ALA A 273 22.49 24.99 20.82
CA ALA A 273 22.47 26.42 21.13
C ALA A 273 21.82 27.26 20.02
N GLU A 274 22.04 26.91 18.76
CA GLU A 274 21.48 27.58 17.58
C GLU A 274 19.95 27.55 17.54
N ASN A 275 19.35 26.54 18.14
CA ASN A 275 17.90 26.34 18.14
C ASN A 275 17.19 26.93 19.38
N ARG A 276 17.90 27.56 20.31
CA ARG A 276 17.32 28.12 21.55
C ARG A 276 16.23 29.16 21.27
N ALA A 277 16.51 30.13 20.42
CA ALA A 277 15.53 31.16 20.04
C ALA A 277 14.24 30.56 19.43
N LEU A 278 14.32 29.44 18.72
CA LEU A 278 13.15 28.71 18.24
C LEU A 278 12.37 28.13 19.42
N PHE A 279 13.04 27.53 20.38
CA PHE A 279 12.38 26.91 21.55
C PHE A 279 11.71 27.96 22.44
N ASP A 280 12.34 29.11 22.64
CA ASP A 280 11.76 30.23 23.40
C ASP A 280 10.47 30.71 22.73
N ARG A 281 10.50 30.95 21.44
CA ARG A 281 9.33 31.34 20.63
C ARG A 281 8.21 30.30 20.68
N LEU A 282 8.54 29.00 20.66
CA LEU A 282 7.57 27.90 20.76
C LEU A 282 7.02 27.75 22.18
N GLY A 283 7.83 28.05 23.21
CA GLY A 283 7.45 28.06 24.63
C GLY A 283 6.46 29.18 24.95
N GLU A 284 6.69 30.37 24.44
CA GLU A 284 5.79 31.52 24.58
C GLU A 284 4.39 31.25 23.97
N ARG A 285 4.33 30.52 22.85
CA ARG A 285 3.04 30.15 22.22
C ARG A 285 2.29 29.01 22.94
N ARG A 286 2.95 28.19 23.76
CA ARG A 286 2.31 27.14 24.59
C ARG A 286 1.49 27.71 25.75
N GLY A 287 1.64 28.99 26.10
CA GLY A 287 0.77 29.70 27.03
C GLY A 287 -0.66 29.96 26.49
N ALA A 288 -0.93 29.76 25.19
CA ALA A 288 -2.26 29.79 24.61
C ALA A 288 -2.79 28.35 24.47
N PRO A 289 -4.01 28.02 24.97
CA PRO A 289 -4.54 26.66 24.91
C PRO A 289 -4.78 26.24 23.46
N SER A 290 -4.04 25.25 22.96
CA SER A 290 -4.31 24.60 21.69
C SER A 290 -5.50 23.66 21.87
N ALA A 291 -6.64 24.00 21.27
CA ALA A 291 -7.79 23.14 21.18
C ALA A 291 -7.47 21.96 20.25
N VAL A 292 -7.15 20.81 20.83
CA VAL A 292 -7.17 19.52 20.16
C VAL A 292 -8.43 18.79 20.63
N PRO A 293 -9.38 18.43 19.76
CA PRO A 293 -10.54 17.67 20.17
C PRO A 293 -10.14 16.29 20.66
N PRO A 294 -10.69 15.81 21.82
CA PRO A 294 -10.43 14.45 22.30
C PRO A 294 -11.27 13.46 21.50
N GLY A 295 -10.63 12.44 20.91
CA GLY A 295 -11.38 11.30 20.44
C GLY A 295 -10.96 10.61 19.13
N SER A 296 -9.68 10.52 18.77
CA SER A 296 -9.27 9.62 17.68
C SER A 296 -8.62 8.36 18.24
N ARG A 297 -9.32 7.23 18.10
CA ARG A 297 -8.73 5.90 18.37
C ARG A 297 -7.69 5.59 17.28
N VAL A 298 -6.44 5.57 17.67
CA VAL A 298 -5.31 5.20 16.81
C VAL A 298 -5.38 3.70 16.52
N ARG A 299 -5.66 3.32 15.28
CA ARG A 299 -5.33 1.98 14.78
C ARG A 299 -3.89 2.01 14.28
N THR A 300 -3.06 1.16 14.85
CA THR A 300 -1.69 0.88 14.40
C THR A 300 -1.67 0.46 12.94
N VAL A 301 -1.06 1.23 12.07
CA VAL A 301 -0.99 0.99 10.60
C VAL A 301 0.42 0.63 10.14
N TRP A 302 1.32 0.22 11.03
CA TRP A 302 2.60 -0.28 10.56
C TRP A 302 3.15 -1.39 11.45
N ALA A 303 2.88 -2.65 11.04
CA ALA A 303 3.70 -3.78 11.45
C ALA A 303 4.70 -4.01 10.31
N GLY A 304 5.96 -3.62 10.50
CA GLY A 304 7.06 -4.02 9.63
C GLY A 304 7.16 -5.55 9.55
N PRO A 305 7.78 -6.12 8.52
CA PRO A 305 7.91 -7.57 8.37
C PRO A 305 8.78 -8.13 9.52
N GLY A 306 8.12 -8.64 10.59
CA GLY A 306 8.79 -9.25 11.74
C GLY A 306 8.11 -9.09 13.09
N GLY A 307 7.09 -8.27 13.22
CA GLY A 307 6.31 -8.13 14.46
C GLY A 307 5.22 -9.19 14.55
N ARG A 308 5.40 -10.20 15.41
CA ARG A 308 4.31 -11.10 15.87
C ARG A 308 3.38 -10.33 16.82
N PRO A 309 2.10 -10.78 16.93
CA PRO A 309 1.07 -10.12 17.71
C PRO A 309 1.43 -10.00 19.18
#